data_73e0d8a96192eb37921d40e835254086
#
_entry.id   73e0d8a96192eb37921d40e835254086
#
_cell.length_a   1.000
_cell.length_b   1.000
_cell.length_c   1.000
_cell.angle_alpha   90.00
_cell.angle_beta   90.00
_cell.angle_gamma   90.00
#
_symmetry.space_group_name_H-M   'P 1'
#
loop_
_entity.id
_entity.type
_entity.pdbx_description
1 polymer ?
#
loop_
_entity_poly.entity_id
_entity_poly.type
_entity_poly.pdbx_seq_one_letter_code
_entity_poly.pdbx_strand_id
1 'polypeptide(L)'
;MPTSQPWLKIYDELGIKSPGTVSRTMASFLEDHAKNSSDADALHYCGKSFSYAIYNGEANKLANALRDEGVRKGDVVGLHMPNIPQYVLALAAISKLGAIGTGISPILAPGEVLAQIKDANVKVVLSFSELTPVTVAIKDIPTGLKAVIICGPRDYLDAPQVELPEYIGPASIRFTDLMDGQSDQFQSEPVDPESIFMIQYTGGTTGPPKGAMLSHRSLVTNAFQASATHEALLERPIVLGSAFPLFHVAGLTNAITTCIYKGLYHLIPDPRNVSHYCEMMKLVPPTHIVAVPALYEMWMANPAFKEIDFSQLKVAHTGAAPVTQSTLNALNTIIGENKIADGFGMTEAGPTHVVHPNMRYKKGSVGLPVAGADLRIVDIETGLKTMPVGEPGEIITSGPHLMSGYLGRPKATVEALRELDGKIWMYTGDVGYVDEEGYLFLCDRAKDMLIVGGYKVFSVEVEDKLCAMPAIASCAIIGTPDEKRPGNDVVNLYVELAQNFKNDPDAKNRIVAFCRENMAAYKIPKAIHLIDEIPLTAVGKIDKKALRKAV
;
A
#
# COMPACT_ATOMS: atom_id res chain seq x y z
N MET A 1 -8.99 6.01 33.35
CA MET A 1 -8.20 4.82 33.66
C MET A 1 -7.23 4.65 32.51
N PRO A 2 -5.96 4.27 32.70
CA PRO A 2 -5.11 3.94 31.57
C PRO A 2 -5.78 2.81 30.81
N THR A 3 -6.01 3.01 29.53
CA THR A 3 -6.53 1.98 28.63
C THR A 3 -5.57 0.80 28.69
N SER A 4 -6.05 -0.37 29.12
CA SER A 4 -5.24 -1.59 29.11
C SER A 4 -4.80 -1.86 27.66
N GLN A 5 -3.51 -2.03 27.44
CA GLN A 5 -2.93 -2.46 26.18
C GLN A 5 -2.74 -3.99 26.26
N PRO A 6 -3.77 -4.79 26.03
CA PRO A 6 -3.75 -6.23 26.30
C PRO A 6 -2.70 -6.97 25.47
N TRP A 7 -2.37 -6.47 24.28
CA TRP A 7 -1.33 -7.03 23.41
C TRP A 7 0.09 -6.99 24.00
N LEU A 8 0.37 -6.12 24.98
CA LEU A 8 1.70 -6.04 25.59
C LEU A 8 2.09 -7.35 26.30
N LYS A 9 1.12 -8.10 26.83
CA LYS A 9 1.39 -9.42 27.39
C LYS A 9 1.94 -10.39 26.35
N ILE A 10 1.35 -10.38 25.14
CA ILE A 10 1.84 -11.20 24.01
C ILE A 10 3.23 -10.73 23.59
N TYR A 11 3.47 -9.42 23.58
CA TYR A 11 4.78 -8.86 23.23
C TYR A 11 5.85 -9.28 24.24
N ASP A 12 5.54 -9.25 25.52
CA ASP A 12 6.46 -9.72 26.58
C ASP A 12 6.77 -11.21 26.41
N GLU A 13 5.74 -12.05 26.15
CA GLU A 13 5.89 -13.49 25.89
C GLU A 13 6.78 -13.79 24.67
N LEU A 14 6.70 -12.97 23.62
CA LEU A 14 7.44 -13.13 22.36
C LEU A 14 8.77 -12.35 22.33
N GLY A 15 9.07 -11.58 23.36
CA GLY A 15 10.27 -10.74 23.40
C GLY A 15 10.22 -9.53 22.45
N ILE A 16 9.05 -9.17 21.94
CA ILE A 16 8.86 -8.03 21.03
C ILE A 16 9.04 -6.72 21.78
N LYS A 17 9.96 -5.89 21.32
CA LYS A 17 10.23 -4.58 21.93
C LYS A 17 9.96 -3.45 20.96
N SER A 18 9.44 -2.34 21.48
CA SER A 18 9.34 -1.12 20.68
C SER A 18 10.72 -0.65 20.23
N PRO A 19 10.91 -0.37 18.94
CA PRO A 19 12.17 0.20 18.45
C PRO A 19 12.38 1.66 18.89
N GLY A 20 11.35 2.26 19.52
CA GLY A 20 11.34 3.71 19.76
C GLY A 20 11.23 4.50 18.45
N THR A 21 11.62 5.77 18.49
CA THR A 21 11.67 6.63 17.31
C THR A 21 13.04 6.52 16.65
N VAL A 22 13.07 6.18 15.35
CA VAL A 22 14.30 6.05 14.59
C VAL A 22 14.59 7.35 13.84
N SER A 23 15.61 8.08 14.26
CA SER A 23 16.01 9.37 13.68
C SER A 23 17.11 9.19 12.63
N ARG A 24 16.78 8.46 11.53
CA ARG A 24 17.67 8.22 10.39
C ARG A 24 16.90 8.37 9.08
N THR A 25 17.64 8.59 7.98
CA THR A 25 17.08 8.63 6.61
C THR A 25 17.33 7.30 5.89
N MET A 26 16.55 7.00 4.85
CA MET A 26 16.77 5.83 3.99
C MET A 26 18.18 5.86 3.39
N ALA A 27 18.64 7.02 2.91
CA ALA A 27 19.98 7.18 2.32
C ALA A 27 21.10 6.76 3.28
N SER A 28 20.97 7.07 4.58
CA SER A 28 22.02 6.74 5.56
C SER A 28 22.20 5.22 5.73
N PHE A 29 21.14 4.42 5.59
CA PHE A 29 21.25 2.95 5.60
C PHE A 29 21.91 2.43 4.33
N LEU A 30 21.52 2.98 3.17
CA LEU A 30 22.14 2.63 1.89
C LEU A 30 23.66 2.90 1.89
N GLU A 31 24.08 4.05 2.40
CA GLU A 31 25.49 4.44 2.52
C GLU A 31 26.27 3.50 3.46
N ASP A 32 25.68 3.15 4.61
CA ASP A 32 26.28 2.20 5.54
C ASP A 32 26.46 0.81 4.88
N HIS A 33 25.48 0.34 4.11
CA HIS A 33 25.58 -0.96 3.43
C HIS A 33 26.54 -0.92 2.25
N ALA A 34 26.56 0.16 1.46
CA ALA A 34 27.54 0.34 0.40
C ALA A 34 28.98 0.35 0.91
N LYS A 35 29.20 0.89 2.13
CA LYS A 35 30.52 0.91 2.78
C LYS A 35 30.89 -0.44 3.41
N ASN A 36 29.94 -1.09 4.10
CA ASN A 36 30.24 -2.23 4.97
C ASN A 36 29.90 -3.60 4.33
N SER A 37 29.21 -3.61 3.20
CA SER A 37 28.71 -4.79 2.50
C SER A 37 28.56 -4.52 1.00
N SER A 38 29.56 -3.89 0.39
CA SER A 38 29.58 -3.38 -0.98
C SER A 38 29.05 -4.37 -2.03
N ASP A 39 29.47 -5.63 -1.91
CA ASP A 39 29.23 -6.69 -2.90
C ASP A 39 27.93 -7.46 -2.66
N ALA A 40 27.21 -7.18 -1.55
CA ALA A 40 25.95 -7.82 -1.27
C ALA A 40 24.87 -7.32 -2.27
N ASP A 41 24.08 -8.25 -2.80
CA ASP A 41 22.99 -7.93 -3.70
C ASP A 41 21.90 -7.11 -2.98
N ALA A 42 21.47 -6.03 -3.64
CA ALA A 42 20.45 -5.10 -3.15
C ALA A 42 19.17 -5.14 -3.99
N LEU A 43 19.32 -5.18 -5.32
CA LEU A 43 18.20 -5.17 -6.26
C LEU A 43 18.40 -6.27 -7.29
N HIS A 44 17.28 -6.86 -7.74
CA HIS A 44 17.23 -7.80 -8.84
C HIS A 44 16.17 -7.36 -9.85
N TYR A 45 16.56 -7.22 -11.12
CA TYR A 45 15.69 -6.74 -12.19
C TYR A 45 15.98 -7.47 -13.49
N CYS A 46 15.01 -8.17 -14.06
CA CYS A 46 15.12 -8.87 -15.35
C CYS A 46 16.39 -9.72 -15.47
N GLY A 47 16.73 -10.49 -14.43
CA GLY A 47 17.91 -11.37 -14.39
C GLY A 47 19.23 -10.66 -14.05
N LYS A 48 19.24 -9.34 -13.85
CA LYS A 48 20.42 -8.57 -13.43
C LYS A 48 20.36 -8.21 -11.96
N SER A 49 21.43 -8.46 -11.23
CA SER A 49 21.60 -8.02 -9.85
C SER A 49 22.39 -6.71 -9.76
N PHE A 50 22.03 -5.89 -8.77
CA PHE A 50 22.74 -4.67 -8.40
C PHE A 50 23.22 -4.84 -6.97
N SER A 51 24.53 -4.74 -6.77
CA SER A 51 25.08 -4.72 -5.41
C SER A 51 24.78 -3.42 -4.68
N TYR A 52 24.97 -3.38 -3.37
CA TYR A 52 24.82 -2.15 -2.57
C TYR A 52 25.76 -1.06 -3.03
N ALA A 53 26.98 -1.41 -3.49
CA ALA A 53 27.92 -0.43 -4.09
C ALA A 53 27.34 0.18 -5.37
N ILE A 54 26.83 -0.64 -6.29
CA ILE A 54 26.20 -0.19 -7.54
C ILE A 54 24.97 0.65 -7.24
N TYR A 55 24.09 0.18 -6.36
CA TYR A 55 22.87 0.91 -5.99
C TYR A 55 23.21 2.31 -5.44
N ASN A 56 24.18 2.41 -4.51
CA ASN A 56 24.58 3.69 -3.94
C ASN A 56 25.27 4.59 -4.98
N GLY A 57 26.16 4.04 -5.82
CA GLY A 57 26.84 4.80 -6.88
C GLY A 57 25.88 5.37 -7.90
N GLU A 58 24.93 4.57 -8.39
CA GLU A 58 23.88 5.04 -9.33
C GLU A 58 22.94 6.07 -8.66
N ALA A 59 22.59 5.89 -7.38
CA ALA A 59 21.83 6.89 -6.64
C ALA A 59 22.61 8.21 -6.47
N ASN A 60 23.95 8.16 -6.29
CA ASN A 60 24.81 9.33 -6.23
C ASN A 60 24.85 10.08 -7.58
N LYS A 61 25.01 9.35 -8.69
CA LYS A 61 24.93 9.95 -10.03
C LYS A 61 23.59 10.66 -10.24
N LEU A 62 22.48 10.00 -9.88
CA LEU A 62 21.15 10.60 -10.03
C LEU A 62 20.96 11.81 -9.11
N ALA A 63 21.51 11.80 -7.90
CA ALA A 63 21.47 12.96 -7.00
C ALA A 63 22.25 14.16 -7.58
N ASN A 64 23.43 13.92 -8.16
CA ASN A 64 24.18 14.95 -8.89
C ASN A 64 23.38 15.50 -10.07
N ALA A 65 22.86 14.62 -10.92
CA ALA A 65 22.07 14.98 -12.09
C ALA A 65 20.83 15.82 -11.74
N LEU A 66 20.04 15.38 -10.74
CA LEU A 66 18.88 16.13 -10.26
C LEU A 66 19.27 17.50 -9.69
N ARG A 67 20.42 17.58 -8.99
CA ARG A 67 20.95 18.85 -8.49
C ARG A 67 21.32 19.79 -9.63
N ASP A 68 21.89 19.27 -10.73
CA ASP A 68 22.24 20.04 -11.92
C ASP A 68 20.98 20.54 -12.64
N GLU A 69 19.89 19.74 -12.68
CA GLU A 69 18.56 20.17 -13.13
C GLU A 69 17.88 21.13 -12.14
N GLY A 70 18.58 21.57 -11.12
CA GLY A 70 18.15 22.58 -10.18
C GLY A 70 17.27 22.07 -9.03
N VAL A 71 17.16 20.78 -8.80
CA VAL A 71 16.48 20.25 -7.60
C VAL A 71 17.31 20.58 -6.35
N ARG A 72 16.64 21.05 -5.32
CA ARG A 72 17.24 21.45 -4.04
C ARG A 72 16.43 20.82 -2.89
N LYS A 73 16.97 20.92 -1.69
CA LYS A 73 16.29 20.49 -0.46
C LYS A 73 14.88 21.10 -0.39
N GLY A 74 13.88 20.25 -0.15
CA GLY A 74 12.47 20.64 -0.08
C GLY A 74 11.73 20.74 -1.42
N ASP A 75 12.43 20.66 -2.58
CA ASP A 75 11.77 20.60 -3.88
C ASP A 75 11.10 19.23 -4.09
N VAL A 76 10.01 19.20 -4.85
CA VAL A 76 9.26 17.97 -5.09
C VAL A 76 9.65 17.34 -6.43
N VAL A 77 9.95 16.05 -6.39
CA VAL A 77 10.26 15.18 -7.54
C VAL A 77 9.14 14.16 -7.73
N GLY A 78 8.52 14.14 -8.90
CA GLY A 78 7.46 13.20 -9.28
C GLY A 78 8.06 11.89 -9.80
N LEU A 79 7.51 10.76 -9.38
CA LEU A 79 7.92 9.41 -9.80
C LEU A 79 6.74 8.73 -10.49
N HIS A 80 6.67 8.84 -11.83
CA HIS A 80 5.60 8.35 -12.68
C HIS A 80 6.06 7.14 -13.48
N MET A 81 6.24 6.02 -12.79
CA MET A 81 6.78 4.79 -13.39
C MET A 81 6.40 3.54 -12.56
N PRO A 82 6.44 2.35 -13.16
CA PRO A 82 6.27 1.07 -12.47
C PRO A 82 7.51 0.71 -11.62
N ASN A 83 7.54 -0.52 -11.11
CA ASN A 83 8.66 -1.04 -10.29
C ASN A 83 9.89 -1.34 -11.17
N ILE A 84 10.67 -0.32 -11.50
CA ILE A 84 11.93 -0.39 -12.26
C ILE A 84 13.08 0.19 -11.43
N PRO A 85 14.35 -0.10 -11.77
CA PRO A 85 15.51 0.37 -11.00
C PRO A 85 15.52 1.86 -10.75
N GLN A 86 15.15 2.66 -11.74
CA GLN A 86 15.13 4.13 -11.63
C GLN A 86 14.23 4.63 -10.49
N TYR A 87 13.17 3.88 -10.11
CA TYR A 87 12.30 4.27 -9.01
C TYR A 87 13.05 4.24 -7.67
N VAL A 88 13.71 3.13 -7.36
CA VAL A 88 14.44 2.98 -6.07
C VAL A 88 15.71 3.84 -6.05
N LEU A 89 16.37 4.02 -7.19
CA LEU A 89 17.48 4.98 -7.33
C LEU A 89 17.03 6.40 -7.04
N ALA A 90 15.85 6.79 -7.57
CA ALA A 90 15.28 8.12 -7.31
C ALA A 90 14.89 8.30 -5.84
N LEU A 91 14.34 7.30 -5.17
CA LEU A 91 14.07 7.36 -3.71
C LEU A 91 15.36 7.66 -2.93
N ALA A 92 16.43 6.96 -3.25
CA ALA A 92 17.72 7.18 -2.60
C ALA A 92 18.30 8.57 -2.93
N ALA A 93 18.28 8.99 -4.18
CA ALA A 93 18.76 10.32 -4.62
C ALA A 93 17.96 11.46 -3.96
N ILE A 94 16.63 11.35 -3.90
CA ILE A 94 15.74 12.29 -3.23
C ILE A 94 16.08 12.37 -1.73
N SER A 95 16.29 11.20 -1.08
CA SER A 95 16.69 11.14 0.33
C SER A 95 18.04 11.81 0.58
N LYS A 96 19.03 11.64 -0.32
CA LYS A 96 20.35 12.27 -0.25
C LYS A 96 20.31 13.79 -0.44
N LEU A 97 19.46 14.27 -1.33
CA LEU A 97 19.25 15.70 -1.60
C LEU A 97 18.41 16.41 -0.53
N GLY A 98 17.74 15.68 0.35
CA GLY A 98 16.72 16.26 1.22
C GLY A 98 15.54 16.83 0.45
N ALA A 99 15.32 16.37 -0.78
CA ALA A 99 14.16 16.68 -1.60
C ALA A 99 12.95 15.83 -1.16
N ILE A 100 11.80 16.07 -1.77
CA ILE A 100 10.54 15.38 -1.46
C ILE A 100 10.12 14.56 -2.68
N GLY A 101 9.79 13.29 -2.50
CA GLY A 101 9.25 12.46 -3.56
C GLY A 101 7.71 12.48 -3.58
N THR A 102 7.10 12.27 -4.75
CA THR A 102 5.68 11.93 -4.85
C THR A 102 5.47 10.82 -5.88
N GLY A 103 4.91 9.69 -5.43
CA GLY A 103 4.56 8.59 -6.33
C GLY A 103 3.33 8.94 -7.16
N ILE A 104 3.44 8.83 -8.48
CA ILE A 104 2.35 9.07 -9.44
C ILE A 104 2.00 7.73 -10.09
N SER A 105 0.75 7.31 -9.95
CA SER A 105 0.34 6.02 -10.51
C SER A 105 0.36 6.01 -12.04
N PRO A 106 0.97 4.98 -12.67
CA PRO A 106 1.02 4.84 -14.12
C PRO A 106 -0.34 4.72 -14.82
N ILE A 107 -1.38 4.39 -14.09
CA ILE A 107 -2.74 4.19 -14.66
C ILE A 107 -3.63 5.43 -14.52
N LEU A 108 -3.13 6.53 -13.96
CA LEU A 108 -3.88 7.79 -13.88
C LEU A 108 -4.08 8.39 -15.27
N ALA A 109 -5.25 8.95 -15.50
CA ALA A 109 -5.52 9.74 -16.68
C ALA A 109 -4.66 11.03 -16.70
N PRO A 110 -4.34 11.60 -17.89
CA PRO A 110 -3.49 12.80 -18.01
C PRO A 110 -3.93 13.97 -17.11
N GLY A 111 -5.23 14.20 -16.99
CA GLY A 111 -5.78 15.26 -16.13
C GLY A 111 -5.53 15.03 -14.63
N GLU A 112 -5.50 13.78 -14.19
CA GLU A 112 -5.22 13.41 -12.79
C GLU A 112 -3.73 13.54 -12.47
N VAL A 113 -2.87 13.11 -13.39
CA VAL A 113 -1.41 13.31 -13.29
C VAL A 113 -1.09 14.78 -13.19
N LEU A 114 -1.70 15.61 -14.05
CA LEU A 114 -1.58 17.06 -14.02
C LEU A 114 -2.02 17.65 -12.69
N ALA A 115 -3.19 17.24 -12.20
CA ALA A 115 -3.71 17.73 -10.93
C ALA A 115 -2.73 17.45 -9.78
N GLN A 116 -2.14 16.25 -9.74
CA GLN A 116 -1.16 15.87 -8.73
C GLN A 116 0.14 16.68 -8.87
N ILE A 117 0.65 16.87 -10.09
CA ILE A 117 1.84 17.69 -10.37
C ILE A 117 1.65 19.12 -9.87
N LYS A 118 0.48 19.72 -10.13
CA LYS A 118 0.15 21.09 -9.67
C LYS A 118 -0.01 21.15 -8.16
N ASP A 119 -0.78 20.24 -7.57
CA ASP A 119 -1.07 20.25 -6.13
C ASP A 119 0.20 20.06 -5.30
N ALA A 120 1.12 19.18 -5.73
CA ALA A 120 2.41 18.95 -5.08
C ALA A 120 3.51 19.95 -5.50
N ASN A 121 3.26 20.85 -6.44
CA ASN A 121 4.26 21.76 -6.99
C ASN A 121 5.53 21.03 -7.47
N VAL A 122 5.33 19.97 -8.26
CA VAL A 122 6.42 19.10 -8.75
C VAL A 122 7.37 19.89 -9.66
N LYS A 123 8.67 19.81 -9.39
CA LYS A 123 9.71 20.51 -10.11
C LYS A 123 10.32 19.70 -11.27
N VAL A 124 10.50 18.41 -11.04
CA VAL A 124 11.03 17.45 -12.04
C VAL A 124 10.18 16.18 -11.95
N VAL A 125 9.89 15.54 -13.08
CA VAL A 125 9.21 14.24 -13.14
C VAL A 125 10.15 13.23 -13.80
N LEU A 126 10.38 12.09 -13.14
CA LEU A 126 10.88 10.90 -13.78
C LEU A 126 9.69 10.11 -14.30
N SER A 127 9.59 9.92 -15.61
CA SER A 127 8.44 9.31 -16.28
C SER A 127 8.87 8.07 -17.08
N PHE A 128 8.10 7.00 -16.96
CA PHE A 128 8.32 5.79 -17.74
C PHE A 128 8.05 6.04 -19.24
N SER A 129 8.90 5.54 -20.11
CA SER A 129 8.83 5.80 -21.55
C SER A 129 7.50 5.42 -22.20
N GLU A 130 6.88 4.33 -21.75
CA GLU A 130 5.57 3.89 -22.26
C GLU A 130 4.41 4.81 -21.82
N LEU A 131 4.65 5.72 -20.86
CA LEU A 131 3.70 6.76 -20.44
C LEU A 131 3.87 8.07 -21.22
N THR A 132 4.62 8.05 -22.31
CA THR A 132 4.85 9.21 -23.18
C THR A 132 3.56 9.96 -23.57
N PRO A 133 2.44 9.30 -23.95
CA PRO A 133 1.19 10.01 -24.26
C PRO A 133 0.69 10.87 -23.09
N VAL A 134 0.83 10.37 -21.84
CA VAL A 134 0.47 11.12 -20.65
C VAL A 134 1.42 12.31 -20.44
N THR A 135 2.73 12.07 -20.61
CA THR A 135 3.78 13.10 -20.49
C THR A 135 3.57 14.22 -21.51
N VAL A 136 3.23 13.87 -22.77
CA VAL A 136 2.91 14.84 -23.83
C VAL A 136 1.66 15.66 -23.49
N ALA A 137 0.64 15.05 -22.90
CA ALA A 137 -0.57 15.76 -22.51
C ALA A 137 -0.34 16.83 -21.41
N ILE A 138 0.79 16.76 -20.70
CA ILE A 138 1.19 17.72 -19.65
C ILE A 138 1.92 18.94 -20.23
N LYS A 139 2.32 18.93 -21.52
CA LYS A 139 3.19 19.92 -22.18
C LYS A 139 2.77 21.39 -22.04
N ASP A 140 1.48 21.67 -22.12
CA ASP A 140 0.95 23.03 -22.19
C ASP A 140 0.64 23.63 -20.79
N ILE A 141 1.20 23.02 -19.72
CA ILE A 141 0.85 23.41 -18.37
C ILE A 141 1.84 24.46 -17.86
N PRO A 142 1.37 25.65 -17.49
CA PRO A 142 2.17 26.59 -16.74
C PRO A 142 2.32 26.07 -15.30
N THR A 143 3.31 25.21 -15.09
CA THR A 143 3.71 24.69 -13.79
C THR A 143 5.13 25.13 -13.51
N GLY A 144 5.56 25.00 -12.27
CA GLY A 144 6.96 25.08 -11.90
C GLY A 144 7.81 23.93 -12.44
N LEU A 145 7.23 23.01 -13.25
CA LEU A 145 7.90 21.84 -13.82
C LEU A 145 9.01 22.29 -14.77
N LYS A 146 10.26 21.90 -14.46
CA LYS A 146 11.44 22.27 -15.23
C LYS A 146 11.88 21.22 -16.21
N ALA A 147 11.79 19.94 -15.83
CA ALA A 147 12.23 18.83 -16.68
C ALA A 147 11.35 17.59 -16.52
N VAL A 148 11.29 16.81 -17.59
CA VAL A 148 10.75 15.46 -17.63
C VAL A 148 11.88 14.50 -18.03
N ILE A 149 12.24 13.59 -17.13
CA ILE A 149 13.28 12.59 -17.35
C ILE A 149 12.60 11.31 -17.79
N ILE A 150 12.92 10.84 -19.00
CA ILE A 150 12.31 9.67 -19.61
C ILE A 150 13.13 8.42 -19.24
N CYS A 151 12.51 7.54 -18.44
CA CYS A 151 13.09 6.30 -17.95
C CYS A 151 12.62 5.11 -18.80
N GLY A 152 13.55 4.37 -19.39
CA GLY A 152 13.26 3.19 -20.18
C GLY A 152 13.29 1.90 -19.34
N PRO A 153 12.51 0.86 -19.72
CA PRO A 153 12.53 -0.43 -19.03
C PRO A 153 13.87 -1.15 -19.16
N ARG A 154 14.69 -0.73 -20.13
CA ARG A 154 15.96 -1.37 -20.48
C ARG A 154 17.20 -0.50 -20.28
N ASP A 155 17.10 0.66 -19.61
CA ASP A 155 18.22 1.57 -19.38
C ASP A 155 19.40 0.91 -18.63
N TYR A 156 19.12 -0.13 -17.85
CA TYR A 156 20.11 -0.93 -17.14
C TYR A 156 20.35 -2.32 -17.76
N LEU A 157 19.78 -2.59 -18.92
CA LEU A 157 19.95 -3.85 -19.65
C LEU A 157 20.70 -3.57 -20.96
N ASP A 158 21.35 -4.59 -21.54
CA ASP A 158 22.00 -4.49 -22.84
C ASP A 158 20.95 -4.39 -23.97
N ALA A 159 20.46 -3.20 -24.22
CA ALA A 159 19.35 -2.94 -25.13
C ALA A 159 19.43 -1.54 -25.77
N PRO A 160 18.75 -1.32 -26.92
CA PRO A 160 18.69 -0.01 -27.57
C PRO A 160 18.11 1.05 -26.61
N GLN A 161 18.63 2.27 -26.74
CA GLN A 161 18.10 3.43 -26.03
C GLN A 161 16.65 3.70 -26.38
N VAL A 162 15.91 4.29 -25.43
CA VAL A 162 14.54 4.74 -25.63
C VAL A 162 14.51 5.91 -26.59
N GLU A 163 13.66 5.86 -27.62
CA GLU A 163 13.38 7.02 -28.45
C GLU A 163 12.60 8.07 -27.67
N LEU A 164 13.07 9.32 -27.74
CA LEU A 164 12.30 10.43 -27.16
C LEU A 164 11.16 10.78 -28.11
N PRO A 165 9.96 11.12 -27.59
CA PRO A 165 8.89 11.67 -28.42
C PRO A 165 9.32 12.99 -29.07
N GLU A 166 8.78 13.30 -30.25
CA GLU A 166 9.11 14.53 -31.03
C GLU A 166 8.82 15.83 -30.28
N TYR A 167 7.85 15.80 -29.39
CA TYR A 167 7.49 16.95 -28.57
C TYR A 167 7.21 16.56 -27.12
N ILE A 168 7.88 17.25 -26.23
CA ILE A 168 7.66 17.13 -24.81
C ILE A 168 7.90 18.51 -24.16
N GLY A 169 6.88 19.22 -23.73
CA GLY A 169 6.86 20.57 -23.18
C GLY A 169 8.08 21.07 -22.42
N PRO A 170 8.22 20.89 -21.11
CA PRO A 170 9.46 21.19 -20.41
C PRO A 170 10.61 20.31 -20.94
N ALA A 171 11.84 20.75 -20.77
CA ALA A 171 13.01 20.04 -21.27
C ALA A 171 12.91 18.54 -20.98
N SER A 172 12.94 17.72 -22.03
CA SER A 172 12.87 16.27 -21.90
C SER A 172 14.24 15.69 -22.13
N ILE A 173 14.64 14.85 -21.20
CA ILE A 173 15.98 14.28 -21.13
C ILE A 173 15.83 12.78 -21.00
N ARG A 174 16.57 11.99 -21.79
CA ARG A 174 16.68 10.55 -21.52
C ARG A 174 17.38 10.34 -20.19
N PHE A 175 16.93 9.36 -19.45
CA PHE A 175 17.57 8.99 -18.18
C PHE A 175 19.06 8.65 -18.38
N THR A 176 19.38 7.91 -19.44
CA THR A 176 20.77 7.54 -19.79
C THR A 176 21.63 8.76 -20.08
N ASP A 177 21.11 9.73 -20.85
CA ASP A 177 21.84 10.96 -21.19
C ASP A 177 22.04 11.85 -19.95
N LEU A 178 21.02 11.89 -19.06
CA LEU A 178 21.10 12.59 -17.79
C LEU A 178 22.20 12.03 -16.86
N MET A 179 22.35 10.69 -16.88
CA MET A 179 23.30 9.97 -16.03
C MET A 179 24.71 9.97 -16.57
N ASP A 180 24.89 10.24 -17.88
CA ASP A 180 26.21 10.21 -18.53
C ASP A 180 27.13 11.28 -17.94
N GLY A 181 28.39 10.88 -17.68
CA GLY A 181 29.39 11.76 -17.09
C GLY A 181 29.16 12.18 -15.63
N GLN A 182 28.09 11.76 -15.00
CA GLN A 182 27.83 12.08 -13.59
C GLN A 182 28.75 11.31 -12.62
N SER A 183 29.21 11.99 -11.59
CA SER A 183 30.03 11.39 -10.52
C SER A 183 29.21 10.40 -9.69
N ASP A 184 29.79 9.23 -9.42
CA ASP A 184 29.27 8.24 -8.47
C ASP A 184 29.56 8.61 -7.01
N GLN A 185 30.16 9.78 -6.77
CA GLN A 185 30.36 10.34 -5.44
C GLN A 185 29.39 11.49 -5.19
N PHE A 186 28.70 11.46 -4.06
CA PHE A 186 27.79 12.50 -3.62
C PHE A 186 27.84 12.63 -2.09
N GLN A 187 28.00 13.84 -1.62
CA GLN A 187 27.85 14.13 -0.20
C GLN A 187 26.39 14.45 0.11
N SER A 188 25.73 13.57 0.86
CA SER A 188 24.34 13.77 1.25
C SER A 188 24.15 15.06 2.03
N GLU A 189 23.07 15.78 1.74
CA GLU A 189 22.67 16.97 2.47
C GLU A 189 22.32 16.62 3.93
N PRO A 190 22.58 17.51 4.88
CA PRO A 190 22.07 17.36 6.24
C PRO A 190 20.53 17.40 6.22
N VAL A 191 19.89 16.25 6.45
CA VAL A 191 18.43 16.12 6.47
C VAL A 191 17.96 15.89 7.89
N ASP A 192 17.06 16.73 8.37
CA ASP A 192 16.31 16.47 9.60
C ASP A 192 15.34 15.31 9.35
N PRO A 193 15.38 14.24 10.15
CA PRO A 193 14.43 13.13 10.02
C PRO A 193 12.94 13.52 10.09
N GLU A 194 12.63 14.65 10.70
CA GLU A 194 11.27 15.22 10.70
C GLU A 194 10.88 15.87 9.36
N SER A 195 11.85 16.15 8.48
CA SER A 195 11.55 16.67 7.14
C SER A 195 10.70 15.67 6.34
N ILE A 196 9.80 16.21 5.52
CA ILE A 196 8.97 15.40 4.64
C ILE A 196 9.87 14.71 3.61
N PHE A 197 9.74 13.40 3.50
CA PHE A 197 10.41 12.57 2.49
C PHE A 197 9.50 12.27 1.31
N MET A 198 8.24 11.93 1.60
CA MET A 198 7.28 11.56 0.56
C MET A 198 5.94 12.25 0.76
N ILE A 199 5.31 12.66 -0.34
CA ILE A 199 3.89 13.04 -0.41
C ILE A 199 3.18 11.91 -1.14
N GLN A 200 2.38 11.13 -0.42
CA GLN A 200 1.66 9.99 -0.97
C GLN A 200 0.17 10.32 -1.12
N TYR A 201 -0.31 10.30 -2.37
CA TYR A 201 -1.71 10.60 -2.65
C TYR A 201 -2.61 9.40 -2.34
N THR A 202 -3.65 9.67 -1.56
CA THR A 202 -4.66 8.66 -1.22
C THR A 202 -5.89 8.85 -2.06
N GLY A 203 -6.38 7.77 -2.66
CA GLY A 203 -7.67 7.74 -3.32
C GLY A 203 -8.78 7.79 -2.28
N GLY A 204 -9.11 8.99 -1.80
CA GLY A 204 -10.25 9.18 -0.90
C GLY A 204 -11.54 8.74 -1.59
N THR A 205 -12.39 8.01 -0.86
CA THR A 205 -13.70 7.57 -1.37
C THR A 205 -14.71 8.73 -1.42
N THR A 206 -14.37 9.89 -0.85
CA THR A 206 -15.21 11.09 -0.75
C THR A 206 -14.44 12.35 -1.14
N GLY A 207 -14.12 12.53 -2.43
CA GLY A 207 -13.48 13.77 -2.88
C GLY A 207 -12.23 13.56 -3.73
N PRO A 208 -11.49 14.66 -4.06
CA PRO A 208 -10.23 14.56 -4.77
C PRO A 208 -9.15 13.88 -3.88
N PRO A 209 -8.16 13.23 -4.50
CA PRO A 209 -7.04 12.66 -3.76
C PRO A 209 -6.34 13.69 -2.86
N LYS A 210 -5.88 13.25 -1.69
CA LYS A 210 -5.15 14.08 -0.73
C LYS A 210 -3.72 13.58 -0.60
N GLY A 211 -2.75 14.48 -0.64
CA GLY A 211 -1.34 14.15 -0.45
C GLY A 211 -1.00 14.04 1.04
N ALA A 212 -0.84 12.83 1.57
CA ALA A 212 -0.36 12.60 2.92
C ALA A 212 1.16 12.86 2.99
N MET A 213 1.59 13.74 3.88
CA MET A 213 2.99 14.13 4.07
C MET A 213 3.66 13.18 5.07
N LEU A 214 4.60 12.37 4.58
CA LEU A 214 5.32 11.37 5.36
C LEU A 214 6.78 11.81 5.54
N SER A 215 7.22 11.91 6.79
CA SER A 215 8.61 12.26 7.11
C SER A 215 9.55 11.06 6.96
N HIS A 216 10.87 11.32 6.89
CA HIS A 216 11.86 10.25 6.98
C HIS A 216 11.66 9.43 8.26
N ARG A 217 11.45 10.12 9.40
CA ARG A 217 11.20 9.48 10.68
C ARG A 217 10.00 8.55 10.64
N SER A 218 8.85 9.01 10.12
CA SER A 218 7.62 8.22 10.14
C SER A 218 7.76 6.93 9.34
N LEU A 219 8.33 7.00 8.14
CA LEU A 219 8.52 5.84 7.26
C LEU A 219 9.57 4.87 7.78
N VAL A 220 10.72 5.37 8.22
CA VAL A 220 11.80 4.53 8.76
C VAL A 220 11.37 3.88 10.07
N THR A 221 10.75 4.65 10.98
CA THR A 221 10.26 4.08 12.25
C THR A 221 9.19 3.01 12.01
N ASN A 222 8.27 3.24 11.07
CA ASN A 222 7.24 2.25 10.74
C ASN A 222 7.85 0.93 10.21
N ALA A 223 8.88 1.01 9.36
CA ALA A 223 9.60 -0.17 8.90
C ALA A 223 10.20 -0.96 10.07
N PHE A 224 10.77 -0.30 11.06
CA PHE A 224 11.29 -0.94 12.28
C PHE A 224 10.17 -1.50 13.16
N GLN A 225 9.06 -0.78 13.33
CA GLN A 225 7.91 -1.23 14.14
C GLN A 225 7.28 -2.50 13.55
N ALA A 226 7.01 -2.51 12.25
CA ALA A 226 6.44 -3.66 11.56
C ALA A 226 7.40 -4.86 11.63
N SER A 227 8.70 -4.64 11.40
CA SER A 227 9.71 -5.70 11.46
C SER A 227 9.92 -6.24 12.87
N ALA A 228 9.91 -5.39 13.91
CA ALA A 228 10.02 -5.81 15.30
C ALA A 228 8.83 -6.69 15.72
N THR A 229 7.62 -6.37 15.24
CA THR A 229 6.42 -7.18 15.48
C THR A 229 6.50 -8.51 14.74
N HIS A 230 7.16 -8.53 13.60
CA HIS A 230 7.38 -9.67 12.72
C HIS A 230 8.85 -10.11 12.74
N GLU A 231 9.31 -10.69 13.82
CA GLU A 231 10.72 -11.08 13.99
C GLU A 231 11.21 -12.03 12.88
N ALA A 232 10.32 -12.85 12.31
CA ALA A 232 10.64 -13.69 11.15
C ALA A 232 11.17 -12.90 9.92
N LEU A 233 10.85 -11.61 9.81
CA LEU A 233 11.42 -10.71 8.79
C LEU A 233 12.88 -10.33 9.08
N LEU A 234 13.37 -10.55 10.29
CA LEU A 234 14.74 -10.19 10.68
C LEU A 234 15.75 -11.29 10.38
N GLU A 235 15.29 -12.52 10.12
CA GLU A 235 16.19 -13.61 9.70
C GLU A 235 16.76 -13.31 8.32
N ARG A 236 18.09 -13.26 8.23
CA ARG A 236 18.84 -12.97 7.00
C ARG A 236 19.24 -14.25 6.25
N PRO A 237 19.39 -14.19 4.92
CA PRO A 237 19.16 -13.03 4.04
C PRO A 237 17.68 -12.74 3.82
N ILE A 238 17.31 -11.45 3.63
CA ILE A 238 15.98 -11.06 3.16
C ILE A 238 16.02 -11.00 1.64
N VAL A 239 15.18 -11.79 0.98
CA VAL A 239 14.93 -11.71 -0.47
C VAL A 239 13.44 -11.49 -0.66
N LEU A 240 13.08 -10.29 -1.06
CA LEU A 240 11.69 -9.83 -1.12
C LEU A 240 11.13 -9.84 -2.54
N GLY A 241 10.15 -10.71 -2.80
CA GLY A 241 9.31 -10.70 -4.01
C GLY A 241 8.00 -9.94 -3.75
N SER A 242 8.03 -8.61 -3.88
CA SER A 242 6.85 -7.78 -3.64
C SER A 242 6.10 -7.48 -4.94
N ALA A 243 4.76 -7.68 -4.90
CA ALA A 243 3.87 -7.23 -5.97
C ALA A 243 3.30 -5.83 -5.74
N PHE A 244 3.56 -5.22 -4.61
CA PHE A 244 3.05 -3.86 -4.36
C PHE A 244 3.76 -2.83 -5.23
N PRO A 245 2.99 -1.93 -5.89
CA PRO A 245 3.57 -0.85 -6.65
C PRO A 245 4.38 0.11 -5.77
N LEU A 246 5.56 0.52 -6.22
CA LEU A 246 6.42 1.47 -5.51
C LEU A 246 5.79 2.86 -5.37
N PHE A 247 4.91 3.25 -6.31
CA PHE A 247 4.15 4.51 -6.21
C PHE A 247 3.08 4.49 -5.11
N HIS A 248 2.77 3.32 -4.56
CA HIS A 248 1.89 3.16 -3.40
C HIS A 248 2.73 3.01 -2.13
N VAL A 249 2.22 3.53 -1.00
CA VAL A 249 2.95 3.54 0.27
C VAL A 249 3.40 2.15 0.73
N ALA A 250 2.64 1.09 0.45
CA ALA A 250 3.02 -0.27 0.80
C ALA A 250 4.27 -0.74 0.04
N GLY A 251 4.34 -0.50 -1.28
CA GLY A 251 5.54 -0.81 -2.07
C GLY A 251 6.74 0.06 -1.68
N LEU A 252 6.51 1.34 -1.44
CA LEU A 252 7.51 2.27 -0.92
C LEU A 252 8.13 1.76 0.38
N THR A 253 7.31 1.36 1.34
CA THR A 253 7.79 0.89 2.65
C THR A 253 8.51 -0.46 2.53
N ASN A 254 8.09 -1.34 1.62
CA ASN A 254 8.82 -2.57 1.33
C ASN A 254 10.24 -2.29 0.80
N ALA A 255 10.40 -1.30 -0.09
CA ALA A 255 11.72 -0.90 -0.58
C ALA A 255 12.58 -0.30 0.54
N ILE A 256 12.00 0.55 1.39
CA ILE A 256 12.69 1.13 2.56
C ILE A 256 13.12 0.02 3.54
N THR A 257 12.21 -0.89 3.90
CA THR A 257 12.48 -2.00 4.82
C THR A 257 13.60 -2.89 4.28
N THR A 258 13.53 -3.26 3.00
CA THR A 258 14.56 -4.10 2.37
C THR A 258 15.92 -3.41 2.40
N CYS A 259 15.96 -2.11 2.12
CA CYS A 259 17.18 -1.31 2.21
C CYS A 259 17.71 -1.26 3.66
N ILE A 260 16.85 -1.00 4.67
CA ILE A 260 17.24 -0.94 6.08
C ILE A 260 17.92 -2.25 6.54
N TYR A 261 17.33 -3.38 6.19
CA TYR A 261 17.77 -4.70 6.65
C TYR A 261 18.78 -5.39 5.74
N LYS A 262 19.38 -4.66 4.81
CA LYS A 262 20.37 -5.20 3.85
C LYS A 262 19.79 -6.41 3.08
N GLY A 263 18.59 -6.28 2.57
CA GLY A 263 17.92 -7.30 1.76
C GLY A 263 18.08 -7.07 0.27
N LEU A 264 17.66 -8.07 -0.51
CA LEU A 264 17.50 -8.00 -1.95
C LEU A 264 16.01 -7.75 -2.27
N TYR A 265 15.73 -6.76 -3.10
CA TYR A 265 14.39 -6.44 -3.58
C TYR A 265 14.22 -6.84 -5.06
N HIS A 266 13.26 -7.72 -5.34
CA HIS A 266 12.86 -8.02 -6.71
C HIS A 266 12.01 -6.88 -7.29
N LEU A 267 12.52 -6.22 -8.30
CA LEU A 267 11.79 -5.20 -9.04
C LEU A 267 10.98 -5.86 -10.17
N ILE A 268 9.69 -5.98 -9.97
CA ILE A 268 8.75 -6.58 -10.92
C ILE A 268 7.87 -5.48 -11.50
N PRO A 269 8.06 -5.10 -12.77
CA PRO A 269 7.32 -3.99 -13.39
C PRO A 269 5.81 -4.22 -13.44
N ASP A 270 5.40 -5.42 -13.80
CA ASP A 270 4.00 -5.84 -13.81
C ASP A 270 3.85 -7.23 -13.15
N PRO A 271 3.41 -7.28 -11.89
CA PRO A 271 3.22 -8.55 -11.18
C PRO A 271 2.04 -9.39 -11.71
N ARG A 272 1.21 -8.84 -12.60
CA ARG A 272 0.14 -9.58 -13.32
C ARG A 272 0.72 -10.41 -14.46
N ASN A 273 1.92 -10.09 -14.94
CA ASN A 273 2.70 -10.99 -15.80
C ASN A 273 3.28 -12.12 -14.96
N VAL A 274 2.43 -13.12 -14.69
CA VAL A 274 2.75 -14.22 -13.77
C VAL A 274 3.98 -15.02 -14.23
N SER A 275 4.14 -15.21 -15.53
CA SER A 275 5.29 -15.93 -16.08
C SER A 275 6.60 -15.23 -15.74
N HIS A 276 6.66 -13.92 -15.95
CA HIS A 276 7.84 -13.13 -15.61
C HIS A 276 8.09 -13.11 -14.10
N TYR A 277 7.02 -12.94 -13.27
CA TYR A 277 7.16 -13.03 -11.82
C TYR A 277 7.77 -14.36 -11.39
N CYS A 278 7.22 -15.48 -11.87
CA CYS A 278 7.70 -16.81 -11.51
C CYS A 278 9.14 -17.06 -11.99
N GLU A 279 9.50 -16.56 -13.18
CA GLU A 279 10.87 -16.65 -13.70
C GLU A 279 11.86 -15.96 -12.78
N MET A 280 11.58 -14.73 -12.35
CA MET A 280 12.44 -13.98 -11.44
C MET A 280 12.56 -14.66 -10.07
N MET A 281 11.45 -15.19 -9.54
CA MET A 281 11.46 -15.92 -8.25
C MET A 281 12.19 -17.27 -8.33
N LYS A 282 12.28 -17.89 -9.51
CA LYS A 282 13.08 -19.10 -9.71
C LYS A 282 14.57 -18.81 -9.80
N LEU A 283 14.94 -17.67 -10.41
CA LEU A 283 16.35 -17.27 -10.49
C LEU A 283 16.95 -16.95 -9.12
N VAL A 284 16.20 -16.24 -8.29
CA VAL A 284 16.59 -15.92 -6.91
C VAL A 284 15.40 -16.17 -6.00
N PRO A 285 15.32 -17.36 -5.36
CA PRO A 285 14.17 -17.75 -4.55
C PRO A 285 13.88 -16.77 -3.40
N PRO A 286 12.61 -16.40 -3.18
CA PRO A 286 12.25 -15.41 -2.17
C PRO A 286 12.23 -16.04 -0.78
N THR A 287 12.65 -15.24 0.22
CA THR A 287 12.39 -15.52 1.63
C THR A 287 11.10 -14.85 2.11
N HIS A 288 10.65 -13.83 1.39
CA HIS A 288 9.45 -13.04 1.68
C HIS A 288 8.72 -12.74 0.39
N ILE A 289 7.40 -12.97 0.38
CA ILE A 289 6.53 -12.53 -0.72
C ILE A 289 5.41 -11.65 -0.18
N VAL A 290 5.00 -10.67 -0.96
CA VAL A 290 3.96 -9.72 -0.55
C VAL A 290 3.05 -9.43 -1.73
N ALA A 291 1.74 -9.69 -1.59
CA ALA A 291 0.75 -9.41 -2.61
C ALA A 291 -0.64 -9.19 -2.02
N VAL A 292 -1.52 -8.58 -2.81
CA VAL A 292 -2.96 -8.57 -2.51
C VAL A 292 -3.57 -9.96 -2.79
N PRO A 293 -4.69 -10.33 -2.15
CA PRO A 293 -5.32 -11.64 -2.34
C PRO A 293 -5.56 -12.02 -3.79
N ALA A 294 -6.08 -11.10 -4.60
CA ALA A 294 -6.36 -11.34 -6.02
C ALA A 294 -5.09 -11.71 -6.84
N LEU A 295 -3.93 -11.17 -6.50
CA LEU A 295 -2.67 -11.55 -7.15
C LEU A 295 -2.20 -12.93 -6.72
N TYR A 296 -2.36 -13.29 -5.45
CA TYR A 296 -2.09 -14.67 -5.00
C TYR A 296 -2.97 -15.67 -5.74
N GLU A 297 -4.26 -15.40 -5.91
CA GLU A 297 -5.17 -16.26 -6.67
C GLU A 297 -4.73 -16.41 -8.12
N MET A 298 -4.37 -15.29 -8.77
CA MET A 298 -3.84 -15.28 -10.14
C MET A 298 -2.54 -16.09 -10.26
N TRP A 299 -1.61 -15.95 -9.30
CA TRP A 299 -0.35 -16.68 -9.28
C TRP A 299 -0.57 -18.18 -9.05
N MET A 300 -1.41 -18.56 -8.09
CA MET A 300 -1.72 -19.96 -7.79
C MET A 300 -2.40 -20.69 -8.96
N ALA A 301 -3.16 -19.97 -9.78
CA ALA A 301 -3.77 -20.50 -10.99
C ALA A 301 -2.73 -20.86 -12.08
N ASN A 302 -1.52 -20.27 -12.04
CA ASN A 302 -0.45 -20.56 -12.99
C ASN A 302 0.44 -21.72 -12.47
N PRO A 303 0.63 -22.81 -13.25
CA PRO A 303 1.48 -23.93 -12.84
C PRO A 303 2.91 -23.50 -12.47
N ALA A 304 3.48 -22.49 -13.13
CA ALA A 304 4.84 -22.01 -12.89
C ALA A 304 5.06 -21.48 -11.47
N PHE A 305 4.01 -21.03 -10.79
CA PHE A 305 4.09 -20.56 -9.40
C PHE A 305 4.42 -21.72 -8.44
N LYS A 306 3.91 -22.92 -8.72
CA LYS A 306 4.18 -24.12 -7.90
C LYS A 306 5.60 -24.66 -8.08
N GLU A 307 6.31 -24.20 -9.12
CA GLU A 307 7.69 -24.61 -9.42
C GLU A 307 8.73 -23.68 -8.76
N ILE A 308 8.29 -22.60 -8.09
CA ILE A 308 9.18 -21.74 -7.32
C ILE A 308 9.65 -22.51 -6.07
N ASP A 309 10.94 -22.41 -5.75
CA ASP A 309 11.47 -22.98 -4.51
C ASP A 309 11.08 -22.10 -3.31
N PHE A 310 10.08 -22.53 -2.55
CA PHE A 310 9.64 -21.89 -1.32
C PHE A 310 10.26 -22.50 -0.05
N SER A 311 11.34 -23.30 -0.16
CA SER A 311 12.00 -23.93 1.00
C SER A 311 12.54 -22.91 1.99
N GLN A 312 13.02 -21.75 1.49
CA GLN A 312 13.54 -20.66 2.29
C GLN A 312 12.49 -19.59 2.63
N LEU A 313 11.25 -19.74 2.15
CA LEU A 313 10.21 -18.77 2.42
C LEU A 313 9.88 -18.72 3.91
N LYS A 314 9.99 -17.54 4.50
CA LYS A 314 9.69 -17.26 5.91
C LYS A 314 8.27 -16.74 6.06
N VAL A 315 7.85 -15.83 5.19
CA VAL A 315 6.52 -15.21 5.27
C VAL A 315 5.96 -14.84 3.90
N ALA A 316 4.65 -15.03 3.77
CA ALA A 316 3.81 -14.51 2.69
C ALA A 316 2.85 -13.47 3.29
N HIS A 317 3.10 -12.19 3.04
CA HIS A 317 2.22 -11.13 3.49
C HIS A 317 1.05 -10.95 2.54
N THR A 318 -0.13 -10.80 3.10
CA THR A 318 -1.32 -10.30 2.40
C THR A 318 -1.85 -9.07 3.10
N GLY A 319 -2.68 -8.31 2.43
CA GLY A 319 -3.28 -7.11 2.99
C GLY A 319 -3.91 -6.23 1.92
N ALA A 320 -4.30 -5.02 2.31
CA ALA A 320 -5.01 -4.05 1.48
C ALA A 320 -6.43 -4.48 1.04
N ALA A 321 -6.78 -5.76 1.12
CA ALA A 321 -8.12 -6.30 0.86
C ALA A 321 -8.36 -7.53 1.76
N PRO A 322 -9.63 -7.88 2.07
CA PRO A 322 -9.96 -9.12 2.78
C PRO A 322 -9.48 -10.34 2.00
N VAL A 323 -9.00 -11.36 2.71
CA VAL A 323 -8.59 -12.64 2.13
C VAL A 323 -9.53 -13.76 2.58
N THR A 324 -9.98 -14.60 1.64
CA THR A 324 -10.87 -15.72 1.98
C THR A 324 -10.13 -16.89 2.60
N GLN A 325 -10.79 -17.69 3.43
CA GLN A 325 -10.18 -18.88 4.03
C GLN A 325 -9.79 -19.92 2.95
N SER A 326 -10.54 -19.98 1.84
CA SER A 326 -10.19 -20.86 0.71
C SER A 326 -8.88 -20.46 0.06
N THR A 327 -8.67 -19.16 -0.17
CA THR A 327 -7.41 -18.61 -0.70
C THR A 327 -6.23 -18.91 0.23
N LEU A 328 -6.42 -18.70 1.55
CA LEU A 328 -5.39 -19.02 2.55
C LEU A 328 -5.02 -20.51 2.55
N ASN A 329 -6.01 -21.41 2.52
CA ASN A 329 -5.77 -22.84 2.50
C ASN A 329 -5.06 -23.29 1.20
N ALA A 330 -5.47 -22.73 0.05
CA ALA A 330 -4.83 -23.03 -1.23
C ALA A 330 -3.36 -22.57 -1.26
N LEU A 331 -3.10 -21.38 -0.74
CA LEU A 331 -1.75 -20.83 -0.67
C LEU A 331 -0.87 -21.65 0.29
N ASN A 332 -1.36 -22.01 1.48
CA ASN A 332 -0.66 -22.87 2.43
C ASN A 332 -0.24 -24.22 1.82
N THR A 333 -1.08 -24.80 0.95
CA THR A 333 -0.74 -26.04 0.25
C THR A 333 0.51 -25.90 -0.62
N ILE A 334 0.77 -24.72 -1.16
CA ILE A 334 1.91 -24.45 -2.06
C ILE A 334 3.15 -24.02 -1.28
N ILE A 335 2.98 -23.06 -0.36
CA ILE A 335 4.12 -22.41 0.31
C ILE A 335 4.48 -23.05 1.66
N GLY A 336 3.62 -23.93 2.19
CA GLY A 336 3.72 -24.53 3.52
C GLY A 336 2.91 -23.79 4.58
N GLU A 337 2.59 -24.51 5.66
CA GLU A 337 1.76 -24.01 6.76
C GLU A 337 2.45 -22.91 7.58
N ASN A 338 1.62 -22.06 8.21
CA ASN A 338 2.06 -21.03 9.16
C ASN A 338 3.04 -19.98 8.58
N LYS A 339 2.97 -19.71 7.28
CA LYS A 339 3.80 -18.68 6.62
C LYS A 339 3.01 -17.45 6.19
N ILE A 340 1.69 -17.50 6.29
CA ILE A 340 0.84 -16.38 5.86
C ILE A 340 0.65 -15.41 7.01
N ALA A 341 0.83 -14.12 6.73
CA ALA A 341 0.54 -13.03 7.64
C ALA A 341 -0.36 -12.00 6.97
N ASP A 342 -1.41 -11.62 7.65
CA ASP A 342 -2.26 -10.51 7.24
C ASP A 342 -1.90 -9.26 8.04
N GLY A 343 -2.16 -8.09 7.46
CA GLY A 343 -1.90 -6.82 8.11
C GLY A 343 -2.88 -5.74 7.64
N PHE A 344 -3.10 -4.78 8.53
CA PHE A 344 -3.96 -3.64 8.28
C PHE A 344 -3.17 -2.35 8.39
N GLY A 345 -3.42 -1.47 7.43
CA GLY A 345 -2.73 -0.20 7.38
C GLY A 345 -3.34 0.80 6.41
N MET A 346 -2.84 2.02 6.48
CA MET A 346 -3.23 3.13 5.63
C MET A 346 -2.06 4.08 5.39
N THR A 347 -2.11 4.83 4.31
CA THR A 347 -1.03 5.76 3.94
C THR A 347 -0.68 6.72 5.07
N GLU A 348 -1.68 7.23 5.75
CA GLU A 348 -1.58 8.19 6.84
C GLU A 348 -0.91 7.64 8.10
N ALA A 349 -0.76 6.31 8.20
CA ALA A 349 -0.12 5.61 9.32
C ALA A 349 1.18 4.87 8.93
N GLY A 350 1.81 5.26 7.83
CA GLY A 350 3.16 5.01 7.46
C GLY A 350 3.69 3.69 6.87
N PRO A 351 2.94 2.71 6.30
CA PRO A 351 1.51 2.43 6.26
C PRO A 351 1.01 1.45 7.33
N THR A 352 1.89 0.60 7.91
CA THR A 352 1.48 -0.56 8.70
C THR A 352 1.28 -0.18 10.15
N HIS A 353 0.07 -0.27 10.66
CA HIS A 353 -0.17 -0.02 12.08
C HIS A 353 -0.68 -1.24 12.85
N VAL A 354 -1.07 -2.31 12.14
CA VAL A 354 -1.48 -3.59 12.73
C VAL A 354 -0.93 -4.73 11.88
N VAL A 355 -0.39 -5.76 12.51
CA VAL A 355 0.14 -6.95 11.83
C VAL A 355 0.17 -8.14 12.79
N HIS A 356 0.13 -9.38 12.27
CA HIS A 356 0.29 -10.57 13.12
C HIS A 356 1.74 -10.69 13.63
N PRO A 357 1.95 -10.86 14.94
CA PRO A 357 3.30 -11.00 15.51
C PRO A 357 3.83 -12.42 15.32
N ASN A 358 5.10 -12.55 14.95
CA ASN A 358 5.87 -13.82 14.91
C ASN A 358 5.04 -15.01 14.42
N MET A 359 4.29 -14.83 13.33
CA MET A 359 3.42 -15.87 12.77
C MET A 359 2.35 -16.41 13.73
N ARG A 360 2.07 -15.72 14.84
CA ARG A 360 0.98 -16.03 15.76
C ARG A 360 -0.34 -15.54 15.16
N TYR A 361 -0.77 -16.27 14.13
CA TYR A 361 -1.97 -15.96 13.37
C TYR A 361 -3.24 -16.22 14.20
N LYS A 362 -4.15 -15.27 14.22
CA LYS A 362 -5.48 -15.41 14.81
C LYS A 362 -6.53 -15.24 13.73
N LYS A 363 -7.25 -16.30 13.45
CA LYS A 363 -8.24 -16.36 12.37
C LYS A 363 -9.27 -15.22 12.46
N GLY A 364 -9.47 -14.52 11.35
CA GLY A 364 -10.43 -13.42 11.22
C GLY A 364 -9.94 -12.08 11.76
N SER A 365 -8.80 -12.03 12.47
CA SER A 365 -8.18 -10.78 12.87
C SER A 365 -7.15 -10.31 11.84
N VAL A 366 -6.78 -9.04 11.90
CA VAL A 366 -5.68 -8.46 11.13
C VAL A 366 -4.40 -8.31 11.96
N GLY A 367 -4.38 -8.83 13.19
CA GLY A 367 -3.22 -8.87 14.06
C GLY A 367 -3.30 -7.90 15.25
N LEU A 368 -2.11 -7.52 15.73
CA LEU A 368 -1.90 -6.61 16.87
C LEU A 368 -1.29 -5.29 16.40
N PRO A 369 -1.42 -4.19 17.14
CA PRO A 369 -0.73 -2.93 16.83
C PRO A 369 0.78 -3.15 16.68
N VAL A 370 1.43 -2.51 15.72
CA VAL A 370 2.88 -2.64 15.57
C VAL A 370 3.62 -2.14 16.82
N ALA A 371 4.78 -2.70 17.09
CA ALA A 371 5.55 -2.42 18.32
C ALA A 371 5.80 -0.91 18.52
N GLY A 372 5.28 -0.37 19.61
CA GLY A 372 5.36 1.06 19.93
C GLY A 372 4.27 1.93 19.31
N ALA A 373 3.24 1.34 18.70
CA ALA A 373 2.01 2.02 18.36
C ALA A 373 0.95 1.82 19.43
N ASP A 374 0.12 2.83 19.64
CA ASP A 374 -1.11 2.73 20.42
C ASP A 374 -2.30 2.51 19.50
N LEU A 375 -3.31 1.77 19.98
CA LEU A 375 -4.58 1.55 19.29
C LEU A 375 -5.72 1.65 20.26
N ARG A 376 -6.83 2.28 19.85
CA ARG A 376 -8.11 2.33 20.59
C ARG A 376 -9.28 2.12 19.65
N ILE A 377 -10.34 1.62 20.19
CA ILE A 377 -11.66 1.63 19.56
C ILE A 377 -12.49 2.69 20.29
N VAL A 378 -13.00 3.65 19.55
CA VAL A 378 -13.83 4.75 20.11
C VAL A 378 -15.22 4.75 19.51
N ASP A 379 -16.18 5.38 20.20
CA ASP A 379 -17.54 5.52 19.67
C ASP A 379 -17.54 6.29 18.35
N ILE A 380 -18.36 5.85 17.42
CA ILE A 380 -18.36 6.40 16.03
C ILE A 380 -18.96 7.82 16.00
N GLU A 381 -19.86 8.15 16.92
CA GLU A 381 -20.58 9.43 16.88
C GLU A 381 -19.73 10.61 17.33
N THR A 382 -19.03 10.45 18.47
CA THR A 382 -18.21 11.54 19.03
C THR A 382 -16.70 11.33 18.81
N GLY A 383 -16.27 10.06 18.72
CA GLY A 383 -14.86 9.68 18.65
C GLY A 383 -14.10 9.89 19.96
N LEU A 384 -14.80 10.07 21.10
CA LEU A 384 -14.18 10.43 22.38
C LEU A 384 -14.18 9.30 23.39
N LYS A 385 -15.24 8.49 23.41
CA LYS A 385 -15.42 7.44 24.41
C LYS A 385 -14.81 6.13 23.93
N THR A 386 -13.89 5.57 24.71
CA THR A 386 -13.35 4.22 24.44
C THR A 386 -14.46 3.17 24.57
N MET A 387 -14.55 2.29 23.57
CA MET A 387 -15.50 1.18 23.55
C MET A 387 -15.01 0.02 24.44
N PRO A 388 -15.93 -0.76 25.02
CA PRO A 388 -15.58 -2.01 25.68
C PRO A 388 -14.93 -3.02 24.71
N VAL A 389 -14.18 -3.97 25.24
CA VAL A 389 -13.62 -5.11 24.47
C VAL A 389 -14.77 -5.87 23.81
N GLY A 390 -14.61 -6.20 22.54
CA GLY A 390 -15.60 -6.89 21.71
C GLY A 390 -16.67 -5.98 21.08
N GLU A 391 -16.76 -4.72 21.48
CA GLU A 391 -17.75 -3.78 20.96
C GLU A 391 -17.17 -2.98 19.77
N PRO A 392 -17.88 -2.95 18.62
CA PRO A 392 -17.41 -2.21 17.44
C PRO A 392 -17.46 -0.68 17.63
N GLY A 393 -16.40 -0.01 17.17
CA GLY A 393 -16.27 1.43 17.12
C GLY A 393 -15.27 1.86 16.05
N GLU A 394 -15.00 3.17 15.95
CA GLU A 394 -13.94 3.69 15.07
C GLU A 394 -12.56 3.32 15.63
N ILE A 395 -11.72 2.82 14.73
CA ILE A 395 -10.33 2.49 15.03
C ILE A 395 -9.52 3.77 15.00
N ILE A 396 -8.79 4.06 16.08
CA ILE A 396 -7.82 5.15 16.12
C ILE A 396 -6.45 4.62 16.52
N THR A 397 -5.40 5.18 15.92
CA THR A 397 -4.01 4.79 16.19
C THR A 397 -3.13 5.99 16.50
N SER A 398 -2.11 5.80 17.34
CA SER A 398 -1.15 6.85 17.72
C SER A 398 0.26 6.29 17.74
N GLY A 399 1.23 7.09 17.35
CA GLY A 399 2.63 6.70 17.38
C GLY A 399 3.52 7.53 16.45
N PRO A 400 4.83 7.25 16.46
CA PRO A 400 5.81 8.01 15.66
C PRO A 400 5.71 7.76 14.15
N HIS A 401 4.92 6.79 13.71
CA HIS A 401 4.71 6.42 12.31
C HIS A 401 3.64 7.27 11.59
N LEU A 402 2.93 8.12 12.30
CA LEU A 402 1.86 8.93 11.71
C LEU A 402 2.40 9.98 10.74
N MET A 403 1.58 10.31 9.73
CA MET A 403 1.84 11.43 8.81
C MET A 403 1.92 12.76 9.56
N SER A 404 2.56 13.75 8.95
CA SER A 404 2.58 15.13 9.46
C SER A 404 1.29 15.91 9.13
N GLY A 405 0.45 15.38 8.26
CA GLY A 405 -0.81 15.97 7.80
C GLY A 405 -0.99 15.86 6.29
N TYR A 406 -2.06 16.45 5.77
CA TYR A 406 -2.33 16.52 4.33
C TYR A 406 -1.83 17.83 3.72
N LEU A 407 -1.10 17.72 2.61
CA LEU A 407 -0.56 18.88 1.86
C LEU A 407 -1.65 19.89 1.53
N GLY A 408 -1.48 21.15 1.99
CA GLY A 408 -2.41 22.24 1.71
C GLY A 408 -3.85 22.01 2.19
N ARG A 409 -4.10 21.07 3.08
CA ARG A 409 -5.46 20.70 3.54
C ARG A 409 -5.57 20.71 5.08
N PRO A 410 -5.43 21.89 5.73
CA PRO A 410 -5.41 21.97 7.20
C PRO A 410 -6.70 21.45 7.85
N LYS A 411 -7.88 21.70 7.26
CA LYS A 411 -9.16 21.17 7.79
C LYS A 411 -9.18 19.64 7.79
N ALA A 412 -8.82 19.00 6.67
CA ALA A 412 -8.77 17.54 6.59
C ALA A 412 -7.70 16.96 7.52
N THR A 413 -6.61 17.69 7.77
CA THR A 413 -5.58 17.26 8.74
C THR A 413 -6.15 17.26 10.15
N VAL A 414 -6.83 18.31 10.59
CA VAL A 414 -7.44 18.37 11.93
C VAL A 414 -8.58 17.36 12.09
N GLU A 415 -9.31 17.04 11.02
CA GLU A 415 -10.33 15.99 11.05
C GLU A 415 -9.72 14.59 11.21
N ALA A 416 -8.57 14.33 10.61
CA ALA A 416 -7.90 13.04 10.65
C ALA A 416 -6.99 12.87 11.88
N LEU A 417 -6.25 13.92 12.25
CA LEU A 417 -5.33 13.93 13.38
C LEU A 417 -5.93 14.77 14.50
N ARG A 418 -6.41 14.11 15.57
CA ARG A 418 -7.07 14.78 16.70
C ARG A 418 -6.30 14.52 17.99
N GLU A 419 -6.31 15.52 18.86
CA GLU A 419 -5.77 15.34 20.20
C GLU A 419 -6.83 14.67 21.11
N LEU A 420 -6.43 13.59 21.78
CA LEU A 420 -7.23 12.92 22.80
C LEU A 420 -6.29 12.44 23.92
N ASP A 421 -6.61 12.79 25.17
CA ASP A 421 -5.81 12.46 26.37
C ASP A 421 -4.32 12.87 26.25
N GLY A 422 -4.04 14.05 25.65
CA GLY A 422 -2.69 14.59 25.50
C GLY A 422 -1.82 13.90 24.44
N LYS A 423 -2.40 13.07 23.58
CA LYS A 423 -1.74 12.42 22.44
C LYS A 423 -2.46 12.76 21.14
N ILE A 424 -1.70 12.78 20.04
CA ILE A 424 -2.28 12.87 18.69
C ILE A 424 -2.67 11.48 18.23
N TRP A 425 -3.91 11.34 17.79
CA TRP A 425 -4.49 10.12 17.27
C TRP A 425 -4.92 10.31 15.81
N MET A 426 -4.60 9.34 14.98
CA MET A 426 -5.15 9.21 13.64
C MET A 426 -6.50 8.50 13.71
N TYR A 427 -7.55 9.17 13.30
CA TYR A 427 -8.90 8.64 13.13
C TYR A 427 -8.98 8.01 11.75
N THR A 428 -9.07 6.67 11.70
CA THR A 428 -8.86 5.92 10.46
C THR A 428 -10.07 5.96 9.53
N GLY A 429 -11.27 6.21 10.09
CA GLY A 429 -12.54 6.04 9.39
C GLY A 429 -12.92 4.58 9.15
N ASP A 430 -12.14 3.64 9.69
CA ASP A 430 -12.44 2.22 9.66
C ASP A 430 -13.06 1.78 11.00
N VAL A 431 -14.00 0.84 10.98
CA VAL A 431 -14.73 0.32 12.13
C VAL A 431 -14.24 -1.08 12.45
N GLY A 432 -13.99 -1.34 13.72
CA GLY A 432 -13.56 -2.64 14.20
C GLY A 432 -13.70 -2.77 15.71
N TYR A 433 -13.28 -3.91 16.22
CA TYR A 433 -13.21 -4.17 17.66
C TYR A 433 -11.93 -4.91 18.00
N VAL A 434 -11.52 -4.84 19.26
CA VAL A 434 -10.42 -5.68 19.78
C VAL A 434 -10.99 -6.74 20.72
N ASP A 435 -10.36 -7.91 20.72
CA ASP A 435 -10.69 -8.95 21.69
C ASP A 435 -9.90 -8.79 23.02
N GLU A 436 -10.06 -9.75 23.92
CA GLU A 436 -9.41 -9.74 25.24
C GLU A 436 -7.88 -9.79 25.19
N GLU A 437 -7.31 -10.33 24.11
CA GLU A 437 -5.87 -10.38 23.86
C GLU A 437 -5.35 -9.15 23.09
N GLY A 438 -6.26 -8.30 22.59
CA GLY A 438 -5.94 -7.08 21.82
C GLY A 438 -5.83 -7.28 20.32
N TYR A 439 -6.18 -8.45 19.79
CA TYR A 439 -6.26 -8.65 18.34
C TYR A 439 -7.37 -7.81 17.74
N LEU A 440 -7.07 -7.12 16.64
CA LEU A 440 -8.01 -6.27 15.92
C LEU A 440 -8.80 -7.07 14.90
N PHE A 441 -10.11 -6.90 14.91
CA PHE A 441 -11.05 -7.42 13.92
C PHE A 441 -11.68 -6.26 13.16
N LEU A 442 -11.59 -6.26 11.84
CA LEU A 442 -12.22 -5.24 11.00
C LEU A 442 -13.69 -5.58 10.78
N CYS A 443 -14.55 -4.58 10.85
CA CYS A 443 -15.98 -4.73 10.57
C CYS A 443 -16.37 -4.07 9.25
N ASP A 444 -16.01 -2.79 9.06
CA ASP A 444 -16.38 -2.00 7.87
C ASP A 444 -15.63 -0.66 7.85
N ARG A 445 -15.96 0.17 6.87
CA ARG A 445 -15.70 1.61 6.94
C ARG A 445 -16.88 2.35 7.54
N ALA A 446 -16.63 3.33 8.39
CA ALA A 446 -17.70 4.10 9.05
C ALA A 446 -18.73 4.67 8.05
N LYS A 447 -18.26 5.11 6.85
CA LYS A 447 -19.11 5.65 5.78
C LYS A 447 -19.79 4.58 4.89
N ASP A 448 -19.33 3.33 4.95
CA ASP A 448 -19.89 2.20 4.18
C ASP A 448 -20.84 1.36 5.04
N MET A 449 -20.79 1.55 6.38
CA MET A 449 -21.73 0.99 7.33
C MET A 449 -23.13 1.57 7.08
N LEU A 450 -24.12 0.70 7.03
CA LEU A 450 -25.52 1.09 6.82
C LEU A 450 -26.29 1.11 8.16
N ILE A 451 -27.32 1.96 8.21
CA ILE A 451 -28.27 1.97 9.31
C ILE A 451 -29.61 1.47 8.79
N VAL A 452 -30.07 0.32 9.26
CA VAL A 452 -31.32 -0.31 8.81
C VAL A 452 -32.22 -0.58 10.00
N GLY A 453 -33.29 0.16 10.14
CA GLY A 453 -34.22 0.03 11.28
C GLY A 453 -33.55 0.29 12.64
N GLY A 454 -32.54 1.18 12.69
CA GLY A 454 -31.76 1.48 13.90
C GLY A 454 -30.62 0.49 14.19
N TYR A 455 -30.49 -0.56 13.36
CA TYR A 455 -29.37 -1.51 13.48
C TYR A 455 -28.23 -1.11 12.56
N LYS A 456 -26.99 -1.25 13.04
CA LYS A 456 -25.79 -1.13 12.21
C LYS A 456 -25.62 -2.39 11.38
N VAL A 457 -25.51 -2.23 10.06
CA VAL A 457 -25.20 -3.30 9.11
C VAL A 457 -23.82 -3.04 8.54
N PHE A 458 -22.91 -3.95 8.78
CA PHE A 458 -21.57 -3.90 8.23
C PHE A 458 -21.58 -4.56 6.85
N SER A 459 -21.22 -3.78 5.82
CA SER A 459 -21.28 -4.25 4.44
C SER A 459 -20.35 -5.44 4.22
N VAL A 460 -19.16 -5.42 4.79
CA VAL A 460 -18.16 -6.50 4.69
C VAL A 460 -18.68 -7.81 5.27
N GLU A 461 -19.38 -7.79 6.42
CA GLU A 461 -19.96 -9.01 7.01
C GLU A 461 -20.99 -9.68 6.07
N VAL A 462 -21.77 -8.87 5.37
CA VAL A 462 -22.77 -9.38 4.41
C VAL A 462 -22.09 -9.89 3.15
N GLU A 463 -21.08 -9.16 2.65
CA GLU A 463 -20.28 -9.52 1.48
C GLU A 463 -19.55 -10.86 1.71
N ASP A 464 -18.88 -11.03 2.85
CA ASP A 464 -18.15 -12.26 3.19
C ASP A 464 -19.06 -13.49 3.22
N LYS A 465 -20.25 -13.35 3.82
CA LYS A 465 -21.25 -14.44 3.84
C LYS A 465 -21.71 -14.79 2.44
N LEU A 466 -21.95 -13.79 1.58
CA LEU A 466 -22.38 -13.99 0.21
C LEU A 466 -21.28 -14.62 -0.66
N CYS A 467 -20.04 -14.21 -0.50
CA CYS A 467 -18.89 -14.79 -1.20
C CYS A 467 -18.63 -16.28 -0.84
N ALA A 468 -19.24 -16.79 0.23
CA ALA A 468 -19.26 -18.24 0.51
C ALA A 468 -20.14 -19.05 -0.46
N MET A 469 -21.01 -18.40 -1.24
CA MET A 469 -21.82 -19.06 -2.26
C MET A 469 -20.99 -19.35 -3.52
N PRO A 470 -20.91 -20.61 -4.01
CA PRO A 470 -20.14 -20.94 -5.22
C PRO A 470 -20.60 -20.19 -6.48
N ALA A 471 -21.81 -19.64 -6.48
CA ALA A 471 -22.36 -18.88 -7.59
C ALA A 471 -21.85 -17.44 -7.67
N ILE A 472 -21.22 -16.92 -6.63
CA ILE A 472 -20.75 -15.53 -6.53
C ILE A 472 -19.23 -15.49 -6.71
N ALA A 473 -18.76 -14.81 -7.75
CA ALA A 473 -17.34 -14.53 -7.95
C ALA A 473 -16.87 -13.34 -7.10
N SER A 474 -17.69 -12.28 -7.06
CA SER A 474 -17.44 -11.08 -6.27
C SER A 474 -18.76 -10.37 -5.97
N CYS A 475 -18.82 -9.63 -4.86
CA CYS A 475 -20.00 -8.82 -4.56
C CYS A 475 -19.65 -7.57 -3.75
N ALA A 476 -20.57 -6.59 -3.78
CA ALA A 476 -20.47 -5.36 -3.01
C ALA A 476 -21.84 -4.93 -2.46
N ILE A 477 -21.85 -4.49 -1.21
CA ILE A 477 -23.02 -3.89 -0.56
C ILE A 477 -22.89 -2.36 -0.57
N ILE A 478 -23.94 -1.70 -1.04
CA ILE A 478 -24.06 -0.24 -1.06
C ILE A 478 -25.33 0.17 -0.31
N GLY A 479 -25.20 1.12 0.63
CA GLY A 479 -26.34 1.80 1.24
C GLY A 479 -26.81 2.97 0.38
N THR A 480 -28.12 3.08 0.21
CA THR A 480 -28.76 4.29 -0.32
C THR A 480 -29.79 4.80 0.69
N PRO A 481 -29.98 6.12 0.85
CA PRO A 481 -30.98 6.64 1.78
C PRO A 481 -32.38 6.07 1.52
N ASP A 482 -33.07 5.65 2.58
CA ASP A 482 -34.47 5.20 2.49
C ASP A 482 -35.38 6.43 2.50
N GLU A 483 -35.98 6.76 1.34
CA GLU A 483 -36.89 7.91 1.19
C GLU A 483 -38.11 7.83 2.13
N LYS A 484 -38.52 6.61 2.51
CA LYS A 484 -39.69 6.38 3.39
C LYS A 484 -39.35 6.45 4.86
N ARG A 485 -38.04 6.35 5.21
CA ARG A 485 -37.56 6.31 6.58
C ARG A 485 -36.28 7.13 6.74
N PRO A 486 -36.39 8.46 6.88
CA PRO A 486 -35.21 9.33 7.04
C PRO A 486 -34.24 8.81 8.11
N GLY A 487 -32.94 8.82 7.82
CA GLY A 487 -31.89 8.30 8.70
C GLY A 487 -31.69 6.77 8.61
N ASN A 488 -32.38 6.09 7.69
CA ASN A 488 -32.15 4.69 7.39
C ASN A 488 -31.64 4.50 5.96
N ASP A 489 -30.99 3.36 5.74
CA ASP A 489 -30.46 2.96 4.45
C ASP A 489 -31.24 1.77 3.86
N VAL A 490 -31.29 1.71 2.55
CA VAL A 490 -31.69 0.54 1.77
C VAL A 490 -30.43 -0.24 1.41
N VAL A 491 -30.41 -1.53 1.71
CA VAL A 491 -29.30 -2.43 1.36
C VAL A 491 -29.40 -2.82 -0.11
N ASN A 492 -28.45 -2.36 -0.93
CA ASN A 492 -28.31 -2.74 -2.33
C ASN A 492 -27.12 -3.67 -2.49
N LEU A 493 -27.32 -4.80 -3.16
CA LEU A 493 -26.29 -5.78 -3.45
C LEU A 493 -25.94 -5.77 -4.93
N TYR A 494 -24.67 -5.57 -5.25
CA TYR A 494 -24.09 -5.77 -6.57
C TYR A 494 -23.37 -7.11 -6.60
N VAL A 495 -23.60 -7.92 -7.64
CA VAL A 495 -23.04 -9.28 -7.74
C VAL A 495 -22.46 -9.49 -9.11
N GLU A 496 -21.23 -9.95 -9.14
CA GLU A 496 -20.59 -10.62 -10.26
C GLU A 496 -20.75 -12.13 -10.06
N LEU A 497 -21.43 -12.79 -11.00
CA LEU A 497 -21.62 -14.25 -10.93
C LEU A 497 -20.36 -14.99 -11.41
N ALA A 498 -20.05 -16.11 -10.77
CA ALA A 498 -19.03 -17.02 -11.24
C ALA A 498 -19.36 -17.55 -12.65
N GLN A 499 -18.33 -17.80 -13.46
CA GLN A 499 -18.45 -18.09 -14.90
C GLN A 499 -19.49 -19.17 -15.22
N ASN A 500 -19.56 -20.23 -14.41
CA ASN A 500 -20.50 -21.34 -14.58
C ASN A 500 -21.96 -20.96 -14.26
N PHE A 501 -22.21 -19.79 -13.67
CA PHE A 501 -23.52 -19.30 -13.22
C PHE A 501 -23.96 -18.01 -13.93
N LYS A 502 -23.19 -17.47 -14.87
CA LYS A 502 -23.49 -16.20 -15.56
C LYS A 502 -24.87 -16.18 -16.24
N ASN A 503 -25.33 -17.32 -16.69
CA ASN A 503 -26.64 -17.46 -17.40
C ASN A 503 -27.73 -18.09 -16.53
N ASP A 504 -27.58 -18.11 -15.22
CA ASP A 504 -28.56 -18.69 -14.32
C ASP A 504 -29.75 -17.74 -14.13
N PRO A 505 -30.95 -18.08 -14.66
CA PRO A 505 -32.12 -17.22 -14.56
C PRO A 505 -32.65 -17.10 -13.13
N ASP A 506 -32.31 -18.04 -12.26
CA ASP A 506 -32.78 -18.09 -10.88
C ASP A 506 -31.76 -17.58 -9.84
N ALA A 507 -30.63 -17.03 -10.31
CA ALA A 507 -29.54 -16.56 -9.45
C ALA A 507 -30.00 -15.61 -8.34
N LYS A 508 -30.85 -14.61 -8.68
CA LYS A 508 -31.38 -13.65 -7.69
C LYS A 508 -32.20 -14.34 -6.60
N ASN A 509 -33.08 -15.28 -6.97
CA ASN A 509 -33.92 -15.99 -6.00
C ASN A 509 -33.07 -16.86 -5.06
N ARG A 510 -32.06 -17.52 -5.60
CA ARG A 510 -31.12 -18.31 -4.78
C ARG A 510 -30.31 -17.44 -3.80
N ILE A 511 -29.85 -16.26 -4.24
CA ILE A 511 -29.19 -15.30 -3.35
C ILE A 511 -30.14 -14.84 -2.24
N VAL A 512 -31.40 -14.50 -2.57
CA VAL A 512 -32.40 -14.10 -1.56
C VAL A 512 -32.70 -15.24 -0.59
N ALA A 513 -32.83 -16.47 -1.07
CA ALA A 513 -33.07 -17.64 -0.24
C ALA A 513 -31.89 -17.86 0.73
N PHE A 514 -30.65 -17.80 0.23
CA PHE A 514 -29.45 -17.89 1.05
C PHE A 514 -29.38 -16.80 2.12
N CYS A 515 -29.68 -15.54 1.76
CA CYS A 515 -29.70 -14.44 2.72
C CYS A 515 -30.75 -14.68 3.82
N ARG A 516 -31.95 -15.17 3.48
CA ARG A 516 -33.02 -15.45 4.45
C ARG A 516 -32.64 -16.56 5.43
N GLU A 517 -31.89 -17.54 4.97
CA GLU A 517 -31.42 -18.66 5.79
C GLU A 517 -30.26 -18.29 6.72
N ASN A 518 -29.36 -17.41 6.26
CA ASN A 518 -28.06 -17.18 6.89
C ASN A 518 -27.89 -15.80 7.55
N MET A 519 -28.89 -14.90 7.40
CA MET A 519 -28.78 -13.51 7.86
C MET A 519 -30.03 -13.01 8.57
N ALA A 520 -29.84 -12.06 9.48
CA ALA A 520 -30.95 -11.35 10.11
C ALA A 520 -31.71 -10.51 9.07
N ALA A 521 -33.02 -10.36 9.26
CA ALA A 521 -33.91 -9.72 8.28
C ALA A 521 -33.49 -8.31 7.86
N TYR A 522 -32.87 -7.54 8.76
CA TYR A 522 -32.41 -6.18 8.47
C TYR A 522 -31.13 -6.14 7.64
N LYS A 523 -30.39 -7.25 7.51
CA LYS A 523 -29.18 -7.40 6.67
C LYS A 523 -29.49 -7.84 5.24
N ILE A 524 -30.74 -8.30 4.98
CA ILE A 524 -31.11 -8.85 3.67
C ILE A 524 -31.20 -7.74 2.63
N PRO A 525 -30.50 -7.86 1.48
CA PRO A 525 -30.58 -6.89 0.40
C PRO A 525 -32.01 -6.68 -0.11
N LYS A 526 -32.42 -5.43 -0.30
CA LYS A 526 -33.70 -5.05 -0.87
C LYS A 526 -33.67 -5.02 -2.41
N ALA A 527 -32.49 -4.70 -2.97
CA ALA A 527 -32.25 -4.73 -4.41
C ALA A 527 -31.01 -5.56 -4.70
N ILE A 528 -31.05 -6.36 -5.78
CA ILE A 528 -29.92 -7.18 -6.25
C ILE A 528 -29.67 -6.83 -7.72
N HIS A 529 -28.45 -6.33 -7.98
CA HIS A 529 -27.95 -5.93 -9.28
C HIS A 529 -26.92 -6.94 -9.75
N LEU A 530 -27.26 -7.72 -10.78
CA LEU A 530 -26.27 -8.58 -11.45
C LEU A 530 -25.51 -7.74 -12.46
N ILE A 531 -24.19 -7.73 -12.37
CA ILE A 531 -23.30 -6.99 -13.25
C ILE A 531 -22.20 -7.91 -13.79
N ASP A 532 -21.62 -7.54 -14.93
CA ASP A 532 -20.62 -8.38 -15.60
C ASP A 532 -19.31 -8.45 -14.82
N GLU A 533 -18.91 -7.34 -14.17
CA GLU A 533 -17.68 -7.20 -13.41
C GLU A 533 -17.85 -6.17 -12.29
N ILE A 534 -17.36 -6.47 -11.10
CA ILE A 534 -17.28 -5.51 -9.99
C ILE A 534 -16.13 -4.54 -10.26
N PRO A 535 -16.37 -3.20 -10.28
CA PRO A 535 -15.33 -2.22 -10.53
C PRO A 535 -14.29 -2.23 -9.41
N LEU A 536 -13.01 -2.18 -9.83
CA LEU A 536 -11.86 -2.14 -8.91
C LEU A 536 -11.11 -0.82 -9.01
N THR A 537 -10.50 -0.40 -7.90
CA THR A 537 -9.57 0.72 -7.86
C THR A 537 -8.22 0.33 -8.47
N ALA A 538 -7.33 1.32 -8.67
CA ALA A 538 -5.95 1.13 -9.14
C ALA A 538 -5.11 0.13 -8.34
N VAL A 539 -5.49 -0.10 -7.09
CA VAL A 539 -4.80 -1.02 -6.16
C VAL A 539 -5.59 -2.32 -5.93
N GLY A 540 -6.56 -2.64 -6.79
CA GLY A 540 -7.31 -3.90 -6.76
C GLY A 540 -8.40 -3.99 -5.68
N LYS A 541 -8.82 -2.88 -5.06
CA LYS A 541 -9.95 -2.85 -4.11
C LYS A 541 -11.26 -2.59 -4.84
N ILE A 542 -12.38 -3.10 -4.32
CA ILE A 542 -13.72 -2.79 -4.84
C ILE A 542 -13.97 -1.28 -4.80
N ASP A 543 -14.35 -0.72 -5.96
CA ASP A 543 -14.69 0.71 -6.08
C ASP A 543 -16.17 0.95 -5.79
N LYS A 544 -16.51 0.98 -4.49
CA LYS A 544 -17.88 1.30 -4.03
C LYS A 544 -18.34 2.69 -4.47
N LYS A 545 -17.41 3.62 -4.80
CA LYS A 545 -17.75 4.95 -5.32
C LYS A 545 -18.28 4.90 -6.75
N ALA A 546 -17.69 4.05 -7.59
CA ALA A 546 -18.20 3.81 -8.94
C ALA A 546 -19.60 3.20 -8.87
N LEU A 547 -19.82 2.22 -7.99
CA LEU A 547 -21.12 1.59 -7.79
C LEU A 547 -22.19 2.57 -7.28
N ARG A 548 -21.85 3.47 -6.35
CA ARG A 548 -22.80 4.51 -5.86
C ARG A 548 -23.24 5.51 -6.92
N LYS A 549 -22.48 5.70 -7.99
CA LYS A 549 -22.85 6.57 -9.11
C LYS A 549 -23.79 5.89 -10.10
N ALA A 550 -23.88 4.56 -10.03
CA ALA A 550 -24.74 3.77 -10.91
C ALA A 550 -26.16 3.58 -10.34
N VAL A 551 -26.41 3.99 -9.09
CA VAL A 551 -27.73 4.06 -8.44
C VAL A 551 -28.28 5.47 -8.59
#